data_100f24d472acb4632fb1e6d074d1c182
#
_entry.id   100f24d472acb4632fb1e6d074d1c182
#
_cell.length_a   1.000
_cell.length_b   1.000
_cell.length_c   1.000
_cell.angle_alpha   90.00
_cell.angle_beta   90.00
_cell.angle_gamma   90.00
#
_symmetry.space_group_name_H-M   'P 1'
#
loop_
_entity.id
_entity.type
_entity.pdbx_description
1 polymer ?
#
loop_
_entity_poly.entity_id
_entity_poly.type
_entity_poly.pdbx_seq_one_letter_code
_entity_poly.pdbx_strand_id
1 'polypeptide(L)'
;VGWQWDVPRTAEQTRIGLTPPMVPLAARTPKTQMQLRIQPNKLEQCFALTDHHVGNLGHHTPICPLDPDDDGAQLLVRRTKYESPEKIERGKWKFVRAVGDHPISEHSHIWLKGGFKPGLIYDILFTPKDCPVVGAGMLATRDCTSFLRYEVASPFNGRVDHVIGEGQSQCGRFLRTFLHLGLNSDQKGRPAFDGVLAHIAGGRRGEFNHRYGQPSVQPTPSFGHLFPFGDLPQFDPLTGRTAGLLDRHRKSRNLPKIFYTDTSAEYWRGDAGLCHTELASGDDAN
;
A
#
# COMPACT_ATOMS: atom_id res chain seq x y z
N VAL A 1 -7.19 -5.26 -13.22
CA VAL A 1 -7.82 -6.20 -12.28
C VAL A 1 -7.22 -5.94 -10.92
N GLY A 2 -8.06 -5.52 -9.97
CA GLY A 2 -7.64 -5.34 -8.58
C GLY A 2 -7.88 -6.64 -7.79
N TRP A 3 -6.89 -7.02 -7.01
CA TRP A 3 -6.99 -8.17 -6.12
C TRP A 3 -7.24 -7.68 -4.71
N GLN A 4 -8.46 -7.85 -4.24
CA GLN A 4 -8.82 -7.50 -2.88
C GLN A 4 -9.28 -8.76 -2.15
N TRP A 5 -8.64 -9.08 -1.05
CA TRP A 5 -8.93 -10.29 -0.29
C TRP A 5 -10.08 -10.10 0.73
N ASP A 6 -10.31 -8.88 1.18
CA ASP A 6 -11.28 -8.54 2.22
C ASP A 6 -12.49 -7.76 1.67
N VAL A 7 -12.87 -8.02 0.44
CA VAL A 7 -14.04 -7.37 -0.18
C VAL A 7 -15.29 -7.66 0.64
N PRO A 8 -15.98 -6.62 1.17
CA PRO A 8 -17.25 -6.83 1.87
C PRO A 8 -18.26 -7.46 0.93
N ARG A 9 -18.88 -8.55 1.37
CA ARG A 9 -19.92 -9.27 0.61
C ARG A 9 -21.21 -9.24 1.40
N THR A 10 -22.27 -8.73 0.78
CA THR A 10 -23.64 -8.98 1.24
C THR A 10 -24.21 -10.15 0.46
N ALA A 11 -25.27 -10.80 0.97
CA ALA A 11 -25.93 -11.91 0.28
C ALA A 11 -26.43 -11.54 -1.13
N GLU A 12 -26.61 -10.26 -1.42
CA GLU A 12 -27.09 -9.72 -2.70
C GLU A 12 -25.96 -9.34 -3.65
N GLN A 13 -24.69 -9.35 -3.19
CA GLN A 13 -23.56 -8.89 -3.98
C GLN A 13 -22.80 -10.07 -4.58
N THR A 14 -22.71 -10.10 -5.91
CA THR A 14 -21.94 -11.08 -6.70
C THR A 14 -20.44 -10.70 -6.83
N ARG A 15 -19.87 -10.03 -5.86
CA ARG A 15 -18.47 -9.64 -5.89
C ARG A 15 -17.55 -10.85 -5.76
N ILE A 16 -16.58 -10.94 -6.66
CA ILE A 16 -15.51 -11.93 -6.57
C ILE A 16 -14.47 -11.38 -5.59
N GLY A 17 -14.20 -12.12 -4.53
CA GLY A 17 -13.13 -11.82 -3.59
C GLY A 17 -12.24 -13.04 -3.39
N LEU A 18 -10.99 -12.79 -3.03
CA LEU A 18 -10.07 -13.85 -2.66
C LEU A 18 -10.30 -14.28 -1.22
N THR A 19 -10.12 -15.56 -0.95
CA THR A 19 -9.99 -16.09 0.40
C THR A 19 -8.54 -16.55 0.56
N PRO A 20 -7.64 -15.67 1.06
CA PRO A 20 -6.24 -16.03 1.19
C PRO A 20 -6.04 -17.05 2.31
N PRO A 21 -5.07 -17.94 2.19
CA PRO A 21 -4.68 -18.78 3.31
C PRO A 21 -4.13 -17.91 4.45
N MET A 22 -4.29 -18.36 5.67
CA MET A 22 -3.79 -17.69 6.88
C MET A 22 -2.45 -18.27 7.28
N VAL A 23 -1.50 -17.43 7.67
CA VAL A 23 -0.23 -17.87 8.23
C VAL A 23 -0.49 -18.47 9.61
N PRO A 24 -0.10 -19.73 9.89
CA PRO A 24 -0.23 -20.32 11.22
C PRO A 24 0.51 -19.50 12.27
N LEU A 25 -0.09 -19.34 13.45
CA LEU A 25 0.51 -18.59 14.57
C LEU A 25 1.91 -19.11 14.92
N ALA A 26 2.10 -20.43 14.92
CA ALA A 26 3.40 -21.06 15.21
C ALA A 26 4.51 -20.72 14.19
N ALA A 27 4.15 -20.33 12.97
CA ALA A 27 5.10 -19.91 11.95
C ALA A 27 5.43 -18.42 12.00
N ARG A 28 4.78 -17.66 12.88
CA ARG A 28 5.05 -16.23 13.06
C ARG A 28 6.27 -16.02 13.95
N THR A 29 7.13 -15.12 13.53
CA THR A 29 8.20 -14.66 14.43
C THR A 29 7.58 -13.81 15.55
N PRO A 30 8.02 -13.98 16.82
CA PRO A 30 7.43 -13.30 17.97
C PRO A 30 7.39 -11.77 17.91
N LYS A 31 8.14 -11.16 17.01
CA LYS A 31 8.27 -9.70 16.88
C LYS A 31 7.57 -9.12 15.65
N THR A 32 6.66 -9.85 15.03
CA THR A 32 5.98 -9.36 13.84
C THR A 32 4.84 -8.43 14.25
N GLN A 33 5.13 -7.15 14.33
CA GLN A 33 4.13 -6.12 14.58
C GLN A 33 3.56 -5.58 13.29
N MET A 34 2.27 -5.29 13.31
CA MET A 34 1.57 -4.49 12.32
C MET A 34 1.67 -3.02 12.74
N GLN A 35 1.83 -2.14 11.77
CA GLN A 35 1.65 -0.71 11.96
C GLN A 35 0.41 -0.25 11.21
N LEU A 36 -0.51 0.37 11.93
CA LEU A 36 -1.68 1.02 11.37
C LEU A 36 -1.58 2.51 11.65
N ARG A 37 -1.88 3.35 10.66
CA ARG A 37 -1.85 4.80 10.81
C ARG A 37 -3.24 5.40 10.73
N ILE A 38 -3.55 6.30 11.65
CA ILE A 38 -4.79 7.07 11.69
C ILE A 38 -4.46 8.56 11.61
N GLN A 39 -5.20 9.26 10.76
CA GLN A 39 -5.18 10.72 10.67
C GLN A 39 -6.60 11.24 10.77
N PRO A 40 -7.04 11.65 11.95
CA PRO A 40 -8.40 12.13 12.15
C PRO A 40 -8.61 13.51 11.52
N ASN A 41 -9.77 13.71 10.90
CA ASN A 41 -10.21 15.01 10.40
C ASN A 41 -11.07 15.76 11.43
N LYS A 42 -11.56 15.07 12.44
CA LYS A 42 -12.33 15.59 13.56
C LYS A 42 -11.94 14.85 14.84
N LEU A 43 -12.31 15.38 15.99
CA LEU A 43 -12.11 14.70 17.26
C LEU A 43 -12.99 13.47 17.33
N GLU A 44 -12.38 12.30 17.46
CA GLU A 44 -13.06 11.01 17.60
C GLU A 44 -12.39 10.18 18.68
N GLN A 45 -13.17 9.51 19.52
CA GLN A 45 -12.62 8.68 20.61
C GLN A 45 -12.25 7.27 20.18
N CYS A 46 -12.82 6.78 19.07
CA CYS A 46 -12.71 5.39 18.68
C CYS A 46 -12.55 5.26 17.16
N PHE A 47 -11.59 4.42 16.75
CA PHE A 47 -11.38 4.08 15.35
C PHE A 47 -11.31 2.56 15.16
N ALA A 48 -11.87 2.05 14.06
CA ALA A 48 -11.67 0.68 13.67
C ALA A 48 -10.20 0.42 13.31
N LEU A 49 -9.70 -0.78 13.60
CA LEU A 49 -8.33 -1.20 13.26
C LEU A 49 -8.24 -1.60 11.78
N THR A 50 -8.55 -0.65 10.93
CA THR A 50 -8.51 -0.78 9.48
C THR A 50 -7.99 0.50 8.86
N ASP A 51 -7.74 0.51 7.56
CA ASP A 51 -7.37 1.73 6.90
C ASP A 51 -8.61 2.64 6.72
N HIS A 52 -8.44 3.91 7.04
CA HIS A 52 -9.51 4.90 7.07
C HIS A 52 -9.49 5.88 5.90
N HIS A 53 -8.60 5.66 4.94
CA HIS A 53 -8.31 6.69 3.94
C HIS A 53 -9.20 6.68 2.72
N VAL A 54 -10.00 5.66 2.57
CA VAL A 54 -10.68 5.45 1.30
C VAL A 54 -12.08 6.03 1.27
N GLY A 55 -12.45 6.80 2.28
CA GLY A 55 -13.71 7.55 2.29
C GLY A 55 -14.91 6.70 1.88
N ASN A 56 -15.35 6.89 0.66
CA ASN A 56 -16.57 6.27 0.13
C ASN A 56 -16.37 4.86 -0.47
N LEU A 57 -15.18 4.30 -0.47
CA LEU A 57 -14.91 3.00 -1.10
C LEU A 57 -15.18 1.79 -0.21
N GLY A 58 -15.66 2.01 0.99
CA GLY A 58 -15.96 0.98 1.97
C GLY A 58 -14.83 0.78 2.98
N HIS A 59 -15.12 0.04 4.03
CA HIS A 59 -14.17 -0.28 5.07
C HIS A 59 -13.65 -1.69 4.86
N HIS A 60 -12.33 -1.86 5.00
CA HIS A 60 -11.74 -3.17 5.09
C HIS A 60 -12.11 -3.84 6.42
N THR A 61 -12.05 -5.16 6.45
CA THR A 61 -12.24 -5.91 7.69
C THR A 61 -11.15 -5.52 8.69
N PRO A 62 -11.51 -5.10 9.91
CA PRO A 62 -10.53 -4.77 10.93
C PRO A 62 -9.62 -5.94 11.27
N ILE A 63 -8.35 -5.66 11.49
CA ILE A 63 -7.37 -6.65 11.92
C ILE A 63 -7.23 -6.54 13.43
N CYS A 64 -7.81 -7.50 14.15
CA CYS A 64 -7.78 -7.51 15.61
C CYS A 64 -6.38 -7.82 16.16
N PRO A 65 -6.01 -7.30 17.35
CA PRO A 65 -4.82 -7.72 18.06
C PRO A 65 -4.93 -9.20 18.47
N LEU A 66 -3.80 -9.88 18.53
CA LEU A 66 -3.69 -11.24 19.06
C LEU A 66 -4.06 -11.28 20.55
N ASP A 67 -3.50 -10.35 21.30
CA ASP A 67 -3.80 -10.08 22.70
C ASP A 67 -4.14 -8.59 22.84
N PRO A 68 -5.38 -8.24 23.18
CA PRO A 68 -5.78 -6.86 23.36
C PRO A 68 -5.15 -6.18 24.57
N ASP A 69 -4.63 -6.95 25.53
CA ASP A 69 -3.97 -6.46 26.73
C ASP A 69 -2.43 -6.48 26.63
N ASP A 70 -1.86 -6.84 25.47
CA ASP A 70 -0.42 -6.86 25.21
C ASP A 70 0.22 -5.51 25.58
N ASP A 71 1.08 -5.52 26.59
CA ASP A 71 1.88 -4.35 27.02
C ASP A 71 2.94 -3.95 25.99
N GLY A 72 3.29 -4.84 25.06
CA GLY A 72 4.18 -4.58 23.94
C GLY A 72 3.55 -3.73 22.82
N ALA A 73 2.22 -3.61 22.82
CA ALA A 73 1.52 -2.75 21.88
C ALA A 73 1.79 -1.27 22.19
N GLN A 74 1.85 -0.45 21.14
CA GLN A 74 2.18 0.97 21.27
C GLN A 74 1.21 1.83 20.48
N LEU A 75 0.87 2.98 21.05
CA LEU A 75 0.21 4.08 20.36
C LEU A 75 1.16 5.27 20.37
N LEU A 76 1.53 5.72 19.18
CA LEU A 76 2.45 6.82 18.96
C LEU A 76 1.70 8.00 18.35
N VAL A 77 2.13 9.22 18.63
CA VAL A 77 1.55 10.46 18.08
C VAL A 77 2.63 11.41 17.62
N ARG A 78 2.39 12.14 16.52
CA ARG A 78 3.25 13.21 16.00
C ARG A 78 2.43 14.20 15.15
N ARG A 79 2.97 15.38 14.90
CA ARG A 79 2.32 16.38 14.05
C ARG A 79 2.61 16.17 12.57
N THR A 80 3.84 15.80 12.26
CA THR A 80 4.30 15.62 10.88
C THR A 80 5.04 14.28 10.73
N LYS A 81 5.17 13.81 9.50
CA LYS A 81 5.92 12.57 9.23
C LYS A 81 7.42 12.67 9.54
N TYR A 82 7.93 13.88 9.72
CA TYR A 82 9.36 14.16 9.97
C TYR A 82 9.71 14.26 11.45
N GLU A 83 8.71 14.44 12.31
CA GLU A 83 8.92 14.51 13.75
C GLU A 83 9.07 13.11 14.36
N SER A 84 9.92 12.99 15.37
CA SER A 84 9.98 11.79 16.19
C SER A 84 8.65 11.58 16.91
N PRO A 85 8.05 10.39 16.84
CA PRO A 85 6.77 10.15 17.48
C PRO A 85 6.92 10.09 19.01
N GLU A 86 5.93 10.63 19.71
CA GLU A 86 5.79 10.49 21.16
C GLU A 86 4.92 9.27 21.50
N LYS A 87 5.28 8.50 22.50
CA LYS A 87 4.51 7.35 22.97
C LYS A 87 3.39 7.82 23.91
N ILE A 88 2.15 7.44 23.59
CA ILE A 88 1.02 7.62 24.51
C ILE A 88 1.02 6.49 25.55
N GLU A 89 0.87 6.85 26.81
CA GLU A 89 0.82 5.94 27.93
C GLU A 89 -0.25 4.86 27.76
N ARG A 90 0.10 3.59 28.03
CA ARG A 90 -0.75 2.41 27.80
C ARG A 90 -2.11 2.50 28.50
N GLY A 91 -2.16 3.09 29.68
CA GLY A 91 -3.40 3.26 30.45
C GLY A 91 -4.40 4.26 29.87
N LYS A 92 -4.00 5.06 28.87
CA LYS A 92 -4.86 6.04 28.21
C LYS A 92 -5.62 5.51 27.01
N TRP A 93 -5.34 4.30 26.55
CA TRP A 93 -5.98 3.74 25.37
C TRP A 93 -6.19 2.22 25.50
N LYS A 94 -7.16 1.69 24.76
CA LYS A 94 -7.49 0.27 24.78
C LYS A 94 -7.94 -0.22 23.41
N PHE A 95 -7.73 -1.49 23.12
CA PHE A 95 -8.33 -2.16 21.97
C PHE A 95 -9.78 -2.56 22.32
N VAL A 96 -10.69 -1.64 22.14
CA VAL A 96 -12.13 -1.85 22.37
C VAL A 96 -12.92 -1.01 21.39
N ARG A 97 -14.09 -1.50 21.01
CA ARG A 97 -15.10 -0.68 20.35
C ARG A 97 -15.86 0.06 21.43
N ALA A 98 -16.05 1.35 21.26
CA ALA A 98 -16.88 2.16 22.13
C ALA A 98 -18.08 2.72 21.34
N VAL A 99 -19.28 2.66 21.93
CA VAL A 99 -20.47 3.33 21.43
C VAL A 99 -20.83 4.40 22.47
N GLY A 100 -20.56 5.66 22.13
CA GLY A 100 -20.50 6.73 23.13
C GLY A 100 -19.36 6.45 24.13
N ASP A 101 -19.65 6.57 25.42
CA ASP A 101 -18.68 6.31 26.49
C ASP A 101 -18.69 4.83 26.98
N HIS A 102 -19.45 3.95 26.34
CA HIS A 102 -19.58 2.55 26.74
C HIS A 102 -18.70 1.63 25.89
N PRO A 103 -17.66 1.00 26.48
CA PRO A 103 -16.85 0.01 25.78
C PRO A 103 -17.65 -1.29 25.58
N ILE A 104 -17.60 -1.81 24.36
CA ILE A 104 -18.11 -3.12 24.00
C ILE A 104 -16.90 -4.06 23.91
N SER A 105 -17.03 -5.31 24.36
CA SER A 105 -15.97 -6.33 24.33
C SER A 105 -15.67 -6.80 22.90
N GLU A 106 -15.40 -5.86 22.00
CA GLU A 106 -15.00 -6.09 20.61
C GLU A 106 -13.68 -5.40 20.35
N HIS A 107 -12.64 -6.17 20.08
CA HIS A 107 -11.25 -5.69 19.94
C HIS A 107 -10.89 -5.27 18.50
N SER A 108 -11.88 -5.03 17.66
CA SER A 108 -11.72 -4.56 16.28
C SER A 108 -11.43 -3.05 16.18
N HIS A 109 -11.39 -2.35 17.30
CA HIS A 109 -11.22 -0.90 17.38
C HIS A 109 -10.16 -0.53 18.42
N ILE A 110 -9.70 0.72 18.32
CA ILE A 110 -8.90 1.37 19.35
C ILE A 110 -9.64 2.58 19.90
N TRP A 111 -9.69 2.68 21.21
CA TRP A 111 -10.26 3.80 21.95
C TRP A 111 -9.14 4.58 22.64
N LEU A 112 -9.22 5.91 22.64
CA LEU A 112 -8.27 6.81 23.29
C LEU A 112 -8.99 7.78 24.22
N LYS A 113 -8.56 7.82 25.48
CA LYS A 113 -9.03 8.81 26.48
C LYS A 113 -8.69 10.23 26.00
N GLY A 114 -9.72 11.08 25.89
CA GLY A 114 -9.58 12.44 25.35
C GLY A 114 -9.61 12.51 23.82
N GLY A 115 -9.72 11.38 23.15
CA GLY A 115 -9.91 11.26 21.70
C GLY A 115 -8.65 11.49 20.85
N PHE A 116 -8.75 11.03 19.63
CA PHE A 116 -7.79 11.28 18.55
C PHE A 116 -8.05 12.67 17.98
N LYS A 117 -7.07 13.55 18.07
CA LYS A 117 -7.21 14.96 17.69
C LYS A 117 -6.95 15.17 16.21
N PRO A 118 -7.73 16.03 15.52
CA PRO A 118 -7.48 16.36 14.12
C PRO A 118 -6.11 17.03 13.93
N GLY A 119 -5.51 16.79 12.75
CA GLY A 119 -4.20 17.35 12.40
C GLY A 119 -3.01 16.62 13.01
N LEU A 120 -3.24 15.55 13.76
CA LEU A 120 -2.18 14.68 14.29
C LEU A 120 -2.15 13.35 13.55
N ILE A 121 -0.98 12.73 13.53
CA ILE A 121 -0.72 11.40 12.98
C ILE A 121 -0.56 10.44 14.15
N TYR A 122 -1.35 9.40 14.16
CA TYR A 122 -1.27 8.34 15.16
C TYR A 122 -0.83 7.04 14.49
N ASP A 123 0.21 6.42 15.02
CA ASP A 123 0.69 5.10 14.62
C ASP A 123 0.39 4.09 15.72
N ILE A 124 -0.33 3.02 15.37
CA ILE A 124 -0.67 1.91 16.27
C ILE A 124 0.20 0.73 15.89
N LEU A 125 1.01 0.24 16.82
CA LEU A 125 1.86 -0.93 16.63
C LEU A 125 1.38 -2.06 17.54
N PHE A 126 1.04 -3.20 16.96
CA PHE A 126 0.54 -4.35 17.69
C PHE A 126 0.78 -5.65 16.94
N THR A 127 0.75 -6.78 17.65
CA THR A 127 0.78 -8.11 17.05
C THR A 127 -0.64 -8.49 16.61
N PRO A 128 -0.90 -8.66 15.28
CA PRO A 128 -2.24 -8.99 14.81
C PRO A 128 -2.58 -10.46 15.08
N LYS A 129 -3.86 -10.73 15.32
CA LYS A 129 -4.40 -12.08 15.47
C LYS A 129 -4.28 -12.88 14.19
N ASP A 130 -4.61 -12.25 13.07
CA ASP A 130 -4.67 -12.88 11.77
C ASP A 130 -3.61 -12.31 10.84
N CYS A 131 -3.07 -13.16 9.98
CA CYS A 131 -2.08 -12.76 8.98
C CYS A 131 -2.40 -13.45 7.65
N PRO A 132 -3.23 -12.83 6.80
CA PRO A 132 -3.53 -13.37 5.48
C PRO A 132 -2.28 -13.36 4.60
N VAL A 133 -2.10 -14.41 3.81
CA VAL A 133 -1.06 -14.48 2.78
C VAL A 133 -1.55 -13.71 1.56
N VAL A 134 -1.08 -12.49 1.43
CA VAL A 134 -1.40 -11.58 0.32
C VAL A 134 -0.13 -11.07 -0.33
N GLY A 135 -0.25 -10.34 -1.46
CA GLY A 135 0.90 -9.72 -2.14
C GLY A 135 1.35 -10.44 -3.41
N ALA A 136 0.79 -11.61 -3.74
CA ALA A 136 1.11 -12.33 -4.98
C ALA A 136 0.45 -11.73 -6.24
N GLY A 137 -0.40 -10.70 -6.11
CA GLY A 137 -1.17 -10.13 -7.22
C GLY A 137 -0.30 -9.61 -8.38
N MET A 138 0.87 -9.04 -8.08
CA MET A 138 1.80 -8.58 -9.13
C MET A 138 2.45 -9.75 -9.88
N LEU A 139 2.82 -10.82 -9.18
CA LEU A 139 3.30 -12.03 -9.81
C LEU A 139 2.21 -12.68 -10.67
N ALA A 140 1.00 -12.77 -10.14
CA ALA A 140 -0.15 -13.29 -10.88
C ALA A 140 -0.43 -12.47 -12.15
N THR A 141 -0.30 -11.13 -12.09
CA THR A 141 -0.43 -10.26 -13.26
C THR A 141 0.65 -10.58 -14.30
N ARG A 142 1.91 -10.70 -13.90
CA ARG A 142 3.02 -11.10 -14.77
C ARG A 142 2.75 -12.43 -15.44
N ASP A 143 2.44 -13.43 -14.64
CA ASP A 143 2.30 -14.82 -15.11
C ASP A 143 1.06 -15.01 -15.97
N CYS A 144 -0.05 -14.37 -15.61
CA CYS A 144 -1.26 -14.35 -16.44
C CYS A 144 -1.00 -13.66 -17.78
N THR A 145 -0.32 -12.53 -17.80
CA THR A 145 0.04 -11.82 -19.03
C THR A 145 0.95 -12.67 -19.90
N SER A 146 1.96 -13.29 -19.30
CA SER A 146 2.87 -14.20 -20.00
C SER A 146 2.13 -15.43 -20.57
N PHE A 147 1.23 -16.03 -19.80
CA PHE A 147 0.37 -17.11 -20.27
C PHE A 147 -0.48 -16.69 -21.47
N LEU A 148 -1.20 -15.57 -21.36
CA LEU A 148 -2.05 -15.09 -22.45
C LEU A 148 -1.27 -14.79 -23.73
N ARG A 149 -0.05 -14.25 -23.57
CA ARG A 149 0.78 -13.85 -24.70
C ARG A 149 1.46 -15.01 -25.41
N TYR A 150 2.03 -15.95 -24.64
CA TYR A 150 3.01 -16.90 -25.19
C TYR A 150 2.55 -18.36 -25.23
N GLU A 151 1.54 -18.72 -24.45
CA GLU A 151 1.19 -20.13 -24.35
C GLU A 151 0.08 -20.51 -25.35
N VAL A 152 0.30 -21.62 -26.06
CA VAL A 152 -0.67 -22.16 -27.05
C VAL A 152 -2.01 -22.52 -26.38
N ALA A 153 -1.97 -22.94 -25.12
CA ALA A 153 -3.17 -23.25 -24.33
C ALA A 153 -3.98 -22.00 -23.92
N SER A 154 -3.47 -20.81 -24.21
CA SER A 154 -4.20 -19.56 -23.93
C SER A 154 -5.34 -19.33 -24.93
N PRO A 155 -6.36 -18.52 -24.57
CA PRO A 155 -7.44 -18.16 -25.51
C PRO A 155 -6.93 -17.50 -26.80
N PHE A 156 -5.73 -16.95 -26.80
CA PHE A 156 -5.11 -16.30 -27.96
C PHE A 156 -4.16 -17.22 -28.72
N ASN A 157 -3.99 -18.48 -28.27
CA ASN A 157 -3.15 -19.47 -28.92
C ASN A 157 -1.71 -19.01 -29.17
N GLY A 158 -1.14 -18.24 -28.21
CA GLY A 158 0.22 -17.71 -28.30
C GLY A 158 0.45 -16.66 -29.40
N ARG A 159 -0.61 -16.04 -29.92
CA ARG A 159 -0.56 -15.10 -31.08
C ARG A 159 -0.76 -13.64 -30.67
N VAL A 160 -0.20 -13.23 -29.55
CA VAL A 160 -0.26 -11.82 -29.10
C VAL A 160 1.08 -11.16 -29.36
N ASP A 161 1.14 -10.26 -30.33
CA ASP A 161 2.38 -9.57 -30.69
C ASP A 161 2.78 -8.53 -29.65
N HIS A 162 1.81 -7.73 -29.17
CA HIS A 162 2.06 -6.64 -28.23
C HIS A 162 1.08 -6.65 -27.07
N VAL A 163 1.59 -6.36 -25.87
CA VAL A 163 0.79 -6.19 -24.66
C VAL A 163 1.12 -4.87 -23.99
N ILE A 164 0.07 -4.09 -23.71
CA ILE A 164 0.18 -2.82 -23.01
C ILE A 164 -0.53 -2.92 -21.66
N GLY A 165 0.18 -2.59 -20.60
CA GLY A 165 -0.39 -2.44 -19.27
C GLY A 165 -0.89 -1.01 -19.08
N GLU A 166 -2.20 -0.83 -18.90
CA GLU A 166 -2.79 0.45 -18.57
C GLU A 166 -3.33 0.43 -17.16
N GLY A 167 -3.08 1.49 -16.40
CA GLY A 167 -3.58 1.62 -15.04
C GLY A 167 -3.87 3.07 -14.67
N GLN A 168 -5.08 3.31 -14.16
CA GLN A 168 -5.50 4.63 -13.71
C GLN A 168 -5.41 4.74 -12.19
N SER A 169 -4.89 5.86 -11.67
CA SER A 169 -4.84 6.18 -10.25
C SER A 169 -4.13 5.06 -9.45
N GLN A 170 -4.82 4.36 -8.57
CA GLN A 170 -4.25 3.23 -7.81
C GLN A 170 -3.68 2.14 -8.72
N CYS A 171 -4.34 1.84 -9.85
CA CYS A 171 -3.82 0.87 -10.82
C CYS A 171 -2.57 1.39 -11.55
N GLY A 172 -2.45 2.71 -11.75
CA GLY A 172 -1.21 3.34 -12.23
C GLY A 172 -0.06 3.15 -11.21
N ARG A 173 -0.32 3.37 -9.92
CA ARG A 173 0.65 3.08 -8.84
C ARG A 173 1.00 1.60 -8.76
N PHE A 174 0.06 0.71 -9.04
CA PHE A 174 0.32 -0.72 -9.15
C PHE A 174 1.35 -0.99 -10.26
N LEU A 175 1.19 -0.41 -11.44
CA LEU A 175 2.14 -0.57 -12.55
C LEU A 175 3.51 0.03 -12.21
N ARG A 176 3.57 1.20 -11.58
CA ARG A 176 4.84 1.76 -11.09
C ARG A 176 5.53 0.82 -10.09
N THR A 177 4.77 0.24 -9.17
CA THR A 177 5.32 -0.72 -8.20
C THR A 177 5.76 -2.02 -8.89
N PHE A 178 5.00 -2.50 -9.85
CA PHE A 178 5.33 -3.67 -10.69
C PHE A 178 6.68 -3.49 -11.41
N LEU A 179 6.90 -2.32 -12.01
CA LEU A 179 8.18 -1.97 -12.62
C LEU A 179 9.29 -1.87 -11.58
N HIS A 180 9.06 -1.18 -10.46
CA HIS A 180 10.05 -1.06 -9.38
C HIS A 180 10.53 -2.43 -8.87
N LEU A 181 9.65 -3.41 -8.81
CA LEU A 181 9.99 -4.77 -8.39
C LEU A 181 10.67 -5.60 -9.48
N GLY A 182 10.83 -5.07 -10.69
CA GLY A 182 11.46 -5.77 -11.80
C GLY A 182 10.62 -6.89 -12.41
N LEU A 183 9.31 -6.81 -12.27
CA LEU A 183 8.41 -7.91 -12.62
C LEU A 183 8.03 -7.97 -14.11
N ASN A 184 8.59 -7.11 -14.96
CA ASN A 184 8.30 -7.17 -16.39
C ASN A 184 9.03 -8.30 -17.15
N SER A 185 9.70 -9.17 -16.44
CA SER A 185 10.31 -10.38 -16.99
C SER A 185 9.66 -11.62 -16.36
N ASP A 186 9.18 -12.52 -17.20
CA ASP A 186 8.66 -13.81 -16.74
C ASP A 186 9.80 -14.77 -16.34
N GLN A 187 9.46 -15.98 -15.91
CA GLN A 187 10.44 -16.99 -15.51
C GLN A 187 11.34 -17.48 -16.64
N LYS A 188 10.92 -17.29 -17.90
CA LYS A 188 11.69 -17.62 -19.11
C LYS A 188 12.48 -16.40 -19.64
N GLY A 189 12.48 -15.28 -18.91
CA GLY A 189 13.15 -14.04 -19.32
C GLY A 189 12.46 -13.27 -20.45
N ARG A 190 11.16 -13.52 -20.70
CA ARG A 190 10.38 -12.85 -21.75
C ARG A 190 9.62 -11.65 -21.15
N PRO A 191 9.39 -10.56 -21.91
CA PRO A 191 8.65 -9.41 -21.40
C PRO A 191 7.16 -9.71 -21.21
N ALA A 192 6.60 -9.30 -20.06
CA ALA A 192 5.17 -9.32 -19.83
C ALA A 192 4.47 -8.21 -20.63
N PHE A 193 4.94 -6.97 -20.50
CA PHE A 193 4.43 -5.80 -21.21
C PHE A 193 5.48 -5.21 -22.14
N ASP A 194 5.06 -4.77 -23.33
CA ASP A 194 5.87 -3.97 -24.27
C ASP A 194 5.73 -2.46 -23.95
N GLY A 195 4.57 -2.07 -23.42
CA GLY A 195 4.28 -0.70 -23.01
C GLY A 195 3.53 -0.65 -21.69
N VAL A 196 3.71 0.43 -20.94
CA VAL A 196 3.00 0.72 -19.69
C VAL A 196 2.51 2.17 -19.72
N LEU A 197 1.23 2.36 -19.51
CA LEU A 197 0.60 3.66 -19.31
C LEU A 197 0.12 3.77 -17.85
N ALA A 198 0.82 4.56 -17.07
CA ALA A 198 0.41 4.88 -15.70
C ALA A 198 -0.30 6.26 -15.70
N HIS A 199 -1.62 6.22 -15.83
CA HIS A 199 -2.47 7.39 -15.91
C HIS A 199 -2.87 7.88 -14.52
N ILE A 200 -2.67 9.17 -14.23
CA ILE A 200 -2.97 9.85 -12.96
C ILE A 200 -2.49 9.06 -11.72
N ALA A 201 -1.29 8.52 -11.82
CA ALA A 201 -0.70 7.70 -10.77
C ALA A 201 -0.03 8.54 -9.67
N GLY A 202 0.46 9.71 -10.04
CA GLY A 202 1.38 10.47 -9.21
C GLY A 202 2.78 9.84 -9.17
N GLY A 203 3.69 10.46 -8.43
CA GLY A 203 5.08 10.01 -8.32
C GLY A 203 5.30 8.82 -7.40
N ARG A 204 4.35 8.49 -6.55
CA ARG A 204 4.49 7.44 -5.56
C ARG A 204 4.23 6.06 -6.10
N ARG A 205 4.90 5.10 -5.51
CA ARG A 205 4.51 3.68 -5.62
C ARG A 205 3.30 3.42 -4.71
N GLY A 206 2.62 2.30 -4.91
CA GLY A 206 1.59 1.84 -4.00
C GLY A 206 2.15 0.95 -2.88
N GLU A 207 1.47 0.88 -1.75
CA GLU A 207 1.83 0.02 -0.61
C GLU A 207 1.24 -1.40 -0.75
N PHE A 208 1.37 -2.01 -1.94
CA PHE A 208 0.68 -3.26 -2.26
C PHE A 208 1.28 -4.52 -1.63
N ASN A 209 2.55 -4.54 -1.32
CA ASN A 209 3.25 -5.74 -0.86
C ASN A 209 3.84 -5.57 0.54
N HIS A 210 3.25 -4.71 1.33
CA HIS A 210 3.63 -4.55 2.71
C HIS A 210 3.05 -5.69 3.54
N ARG A 211 3.83 -6.21 4.48
CA ARG A 211 3.32 -7.15 5.46
C ARG A 211 2.19 -6.48 6.25
N TYR A 212 1.04 -7.13 6.33
CA TYR A 212 -0.19 -6.57 6.87
C TYR A 212 -0.68 -5.30 6.16
N GLY A 213 -0.16 -5.00 4.97
CA GLY A 213 -0.63 -3.87 4.18
C GLY A 213 -2.09 -4.06 3.79
N GLN A 214 -2.85 -2.99 3.89
CA GLN A 214 -4.23 -2.97 3.42
C GLN A 214 -4.26 -2.42 2.00
N PRO A 215 -5.03 -3.04 1.09
CA PRO A 215 -4.95 -2.73 -0.35
C PRO A 215 -5.30 -1.29 -0.71
N SER A 216 -6.04 -0.61 0.16
CA SER A 216 -6.55 0.74 -0.09
C SER A 216 -5.76 1.84 0.60
N VAL A 217 -4.64 1.53 1.24
CA VAL A 217 -3.78 2.57 1.80
C VAL A 217 -3.46 3.61 0.73
N GLN A 218 -3.89 4.84 0.97
CA GLN A 218 -3.71 5.92 0.02
C GLN A 218 -2.34 6.56 0.19
N PRO A 219 -1.68 6.90 -0.90
CA PRO A 219 -0.45 7.65 -0.86
C PRO A 219 -0.74 9.11 -0.50
N THR A 220 -1.01 9.37 0.76
CA THR A 220 -1.02 10.74 1.26
C THR A 220 0.39 11.10 1.74
N PRO A 221 0.78 12.39 1.73
CA PRO A 221 2.10 12.83 2.20
C PRO A 221 2.47 12.35 3.59
N SER A 222 1.49 12.07 4.41
CA SER A 222 1.64 11.60 5.78
C SER A 222 1.86 10.11 5.93
N PHE A 223 1.64 9.30 4.88
CA PHE A 223 1.72 7.86 5.01
C PHE A 223 3.14 7.34 4.92
N GLY A 224 3.65 7.09 3.85
CA GLY A 224 4.97 6.53 3.69
C GLY A 224 5.81 7.39 2.76
N HIS A 225 7.08 7.41 3.02
CA HIS A 225 8.03 7.92 2.06
C HIS A 225 8.29 6.82 1.03
N LEU A 226 7.49 6.79 -0.03
CA LEU A 226 7.48 5.71 -1.03
C LEU A 226 8.53 5.94 -2.13
N PHE A 227 9.72 6.39 -1.73
CA PHE A 227 10.89 6.51 -2.60
C PHE A 227 11.27 5.14 -3.24
N PRO A 228 11.77 5.08 -4.48
CA PRO A 228 12.09 6.16 -5.41
C PRO A 228 10.88 6.70 -6.18
N PHE A 229 10.96 7.95 -6.62
CA PHE A 229 9.92 8.64 -7.40
C PHE A 229 10.23 8.66 -8.89
N GLY A 230 11.43 9.07 -9.28
CA GLY A 230 11.88 9.12 -10.67
C GLY A 230 12.33 7.78 -11.22
N ASP A 231 12.32 7.65 -12.54
CA ASP A 231 12.79 6.46 -13.25
C ASP A 231 14.29 6.26 -13.11
N LEU A 232 15.03 7.36 -13.17
CA LEU A 232 16.49 7.39 -12.95
C LEU A 232 16.81 7.55 -11.47
N PRO A 233 18.06 7.23 -11.05
CA PRO A 233 18.45 7.40 -9.67
C PRO A 233 18.43 8.86 -9.23
N GLN A 234 17.74 9.07 -8.13
CA GLN A 234 17.70 10.32 -7.37
C GLN A 234 18.30 10.07 -5.99
N PHE A 235 18.97 11.07 -5.43
CA PHE A 235 19.41 11.03 -4.03
C PHE A 235 18.25 11.50 -3.13
N ASP A 236 17.89 10.67 -2.18
CA ASP A 236 16.86 11.00 -1.19
C ASP A 236 17.49 11.49 0.12
N PRO A 237 17.36 12.79 0.45
CA PRO A 237 17.95 13.35 1.65
C PRO A 237 17.32 12.83 2.96
N LEU A 238 16.08 12.32 2.91
CA LEU A 238 15.41 11.77 4.10
C LEU A 238 15.98 10.42 4.53
N THR A 239 16.33 9.58 3.57
CA THR A 239 16.84 8.24 3.86
C THR A 239 18.33 8.08 3.61
N GLY A 240 18.99 9.07 2.99
CA GLY A 240 20.39 9.02 2.56
C GLY A 240 20.63 8.00 1.45
N ARG A 241 19.60 7.57 0.73
CA ARG A 241 19.70 6.54 -0.31
C ARG A 241 19.64 7.14 -1.71
N THR A 242 20.36 6.53 -2.63
CA THR A 242 20.23 6.80 -4.06
C THR A 242 19.57 5.60 -4.74
N ALA A 243 18.44 5.82 -5.41
CA ALA A 243 17.74 4.78 -6.15
C ALA A 243 16.80 5.37 -7.23
N GLY A 244 16.56 4.60 -8.27
CA GLY A 244 15.57 4.88 -9.31
C GLY A 244 14.48 3.82 -9.37
N LEU A 245 13.31 4.21 -9.88
CA LEU A 245 12.18 3.30 -10.05
C LEU A 245 12.57 2.10 -10.92
N LEU A 246 13.37 2.34 -11.96
CA LEU A 246 13.76 1.35 -12.97
C LEU A 246 15.12 0.70 -12.73
N ASP A 247 15.71 0.85 -11.55
CA ASP A 247 17.05 0.28 -11.25
C ASP A 247 17.14 -1.23 -11.52
N ARG A 248 16.06 -1.98 -11.27
CA ARG A 248 16.02 -3.42 -11.54
C ARG A 248 15.95 -3.78 -13.01
N HIS A 249 15.61 -2.82 -13.86
CA HIS A 249 15.54 -3.00 -15.32
C HIS A 249 16.79 -2.56 -16.07
N ARG A 250 17.77 -1.87 -15.42
CA ARG A 250 18.96 -1.33 -16.08
C ARG A 250 19.79 -2.36 -16.87
N LYS A 251 19.76 -3.61 -16.44
CA LYS A 251 20.44 -4.73 -17.10
C LYS A 251 19.49 -5.64 -17.86
N SER A 252 18.21 -5.31 -17.87
CA SER A 252 17.18 -6.10 -18.52
C SER A 252 16.92 -5.60 -19.94
N ARG A 253 16.73 -6.53 -20.88
CA ARG A 253 16.26 -6.22 -22.23
C ARG A 253 14.74 -6.03 -22.28
N ASN A 254 14.05 -6.22 -21.15
CA ASN A 254 12.58 -6.23 -21.04
C ASN A 254 12.05 -4.94 -20.41
N LEU A 255 12.76 -3.80 -20.57
CA LEU A 255 12.22 -2.52 -20.20
C LEU A 255 11.10 -2.15 -21.16
N PRO A 256 9.84 -1.97 -20.69
CA PRO A 256 8.74 -1.54 -21.56
C PRO A 256 8.89 -0.06 -21.93
N LYS A 257 8.18 0.38 -22.97
CA LYS A 257 7.94 1.81 -23.20
C LYS A 257 7.00 2.31 -22.10
N ILE A 258 7.34 3.43 -21.46
CA ILE A 258 6.58 3.93 -20.31
C ILE A 258 6.04 5.30 -20.64
N PHE A 259 4.75 5.50 -20.35
CA PHE A 259 4.07 6.78 -20.39
C PHE A 259 3.47 7.10 -19.04
N TYR A 260 3.75 8.29 -18.55
CA TYR A 260 3.11 8.89 -17.38
C TYR A 260 2.24 10.05 -17.82
N THR A 261 1.03 10.09 -17.31
CA THR A 261 0.13 11.21 -17.52
C THR A 261 -0.50 11.57 -16.19
N ASP A 262 -0.34 12.80 -15.77
CA ASP A 262 -0.80 13.28 -14.47
C ASP A 262 -1.58 14.59 -14.64
N THR A 263 -2.49 14.88 -13.71
CA THR A 263 -3.15 16.17 -13.60
C THR A 263 -2.37 17.07 -12.64
N SER A 264 -2.79 18.32 -12.50
CA SER A 264 -2.22 19.22 -11.48
C SER A 264 -2.39 18.69 -10.06
N ALA A 265 -3.44 17.90 -9.81
CA ALA A 265 -3.65 17.28 -8.50
C ALA A 265 -2.57 16.24 -8.18
N GLU A 266 -2.24 15.37 -9.14
CA GLU A 266 -1.16 14.39 -8.98
C GLU A 266 0.20 15.08 -8.93
N TYR A 267 0.39 16.13 -9.72
CA TYR A 267 1.65 16.86 -9.74
C TYR A 267 1.99 17.45 -8.36
N TRP A 268 1.06 18.16 -7.76
CA TRP A 268 1.29 18.88 -6.51
C TRP A 268 1.01 18.05 -5.26
N ARG A 269 -0.06 17.26 -5.27
CA ARG A 269 -0.48 16.48 -4.11
C ARG A 269 0.01 15.03 -4.14
N GLY A 270 0.10 14.46 -5.34
CA GLY A 270 0.48 13.07 -5.58
C GLY A 270 1.98 12.87 -5.80
N ASP A 271 2.80 13.91 -5.59
CA ASP A 271 4.27 13.87 -5.72
C ASP A 271 4.77 13.56 -7.14
N ALA A 272 3.97 13.79 -8.20
CA ALA A 272 4.44 13.56 -9.57
C ALA A 272 5.57 14.52 -9.96
N GLY A 273 5.60 15.73 -9.40
CA GLY A 273 6.73 16.65 -9.55
C GLY A 273 8.07 16.04 -9.15
N LEU A 274 8.08 15.17 -8.15
CA LEU A 274 9.31 14.50 -7.69
C LEU A 274 9.87 13.47 -8.69
N CYS A 275 9.12 13.14 -9.74
CA CYS A 275 9.59 12.21 -10.76
C CYS A 275 10.69 12.80 -11.65
N HIS A 276 10.75 14.13 -11.76
CA HIS A 276 11.67 14.85 -12.64
C HIS A 276 12.48 15.94 -11.94
N THR A 277 12.35 16.07 -10.61
CA THR A 277 13.12 17.05 -9.83
C THR A 277 14.14 16.37 -8.94
N GLU A 278 15.20 17.09 -8.60
CA GLU A 278 16.11 16.69 -7.53
C GLU A 278 15.43 16.89 -6.17
N LEU A 279 15.44 15.85 -5.34
CA LEU A 279 14.71 15.83 -4.08
C LEU A 279 15.29 16.79 -3.02
N ALA A 280 16.56 17.16 -3.16
CA ALA A 280 17.25 18.05 -2.23
C ALA A 280 17.02 19.54 -2.55
N SER A 281 17.06 19.92 -3.81
CA SER A 281 16.96 21.31 -4.27
C SER A 281 15.59 21.69 -4.81
N GLY A 282 14.86 20.70 -5.37
CA GLY A 282 13.63 20.95 -6.11
C GLY A 282 13.84 21.40 -7.56
N ASP A 283 15.10 21.47 -8.01
CA ASP A 283 15.43 21.81 -9.38
C ASP A 283 15.09 20.68 -10.35
N ASP A 284 14.89 20.99 -11.62
CA ASP A 284 14.68 19.97 -12.63
C ASP A 284 15.91 19.04 -12.72
N ALA A 285 15.66 17.75 -12.62
CA ALA A 285 16.67 16.72 -12.84
C ALA A 285 16.85 16.49 -14.33
N ASN A 286 18.02 16.80 -14.88
CA ASN A 286 18.38 16.59 -16.29
C ASN A 286 18.74 15.15 -16.59
#